data_6dfa63679f1afe42fbd152eb73715582
#
_entry.id   6dfa63679f1afe42fbd152eb73715582
#
_cell.length_a   1.000
_cell.length_b   1.000
_cell.length_c   1.000
_cell.angle_alpha   90.00
_cell.angle_beta   90.00
_cell.angle_gamma   90.00
#
_symmetry.space_group_name_H-M   'P 1'
#
loop_
_entity.id
_entity.type
_entity.pdbx_description
1 polymer ?
#
loop_
_entity_poly.entity_id
_entity_poly.type
_entity_poly.pdbx_seq_one_letter_code
_entity_poly.pdbx_strand_id
1 'polypeptide(L)'
;MARLSDNYTKREQKQSRVFTCELYPDSTTYDCEMLLRRLSYYWDKYYYILHDKDVYTEEDYDKFLSEYKYEPDWVIGQQKKPHYHVIGVNGSPCMLGRAAKKFGVPSNHVQPVQKFKNTVQYLIHLNNPNKYQYEPEEIITNDESLPTILKRKQEAEEKADMLLQFILTSDVCSITELSKYAIKNHLWDELRRGQHIYTALLNEKRFNNESNTCRNKAHEIYSEGQ
;
A
#
# COMPACT_ATOMS: atom_id res chain seq x y z
N MET A 1 -11.69 1.00 43.78
CA MET A 1 -12.06 0.19 42.59
C MET A 1 -10.81 -0.57 42.15
N ALA A 2 -10.75 -1.89 42.39
CA ALA A 2 -9.64 -2.73 41.95
C ALA A 2 -9.66 -2.77 40.42
N ARG A 3 -8.57 -2.35 39.78
CA ARG A 3 -8.34 -2.58 38.35
C ARG A 3 -8.26 -4.11 38.18
N LEU A 4 -9.27 -4.69 37.55
CA LEU A 4 -9.19 -6.05 37.01
C LEU A 4 -7.95 -6.03 36.09
N SER A 5 -6.84 -6.62 36.57
CA SER A 5 -5.69 -6.92 35.73
C SER A 5 -6.18 -7.94 34.70
N ASP A 6 -6.52 -7.49 33.50
CA ASP A 6 -6.73 -8.37 32.37
C ASP A 6 -5.44 -9.17 32.19
N ASN A 7 -5.42 -10.45 32.53
CA ASN A 7 -4.29 -11.35 32.32
C ASN A 7 -4.11 -11.61 30.83
N TYR A 8 -3.57 -10.63 30.12
CA TYR A 8 -3.29 -10.74 28.69
C TYR A 8 -2.00 -11.54 28.46
N THR A 9 -2.01 -12.42 27.49
CA THR A 9 -0.82 -13.11 26.97
C THR A 9 0.18 -12.10 26.40
N LYS A 10 1.46 -12.49 26.21
CA LYS A 10 2.48 -11.63 25.57
C LYS A 10 2.02 -11.07 24.19
N ARG A 11 1.27 -11.86 23.44
CA ARG A 11 0.69 -11.41 22.15
C ARG A 11 -0.35 -10.31 22.37
N GLU A 12 -1.25 -10.50 23.30
CA GLU A 12 -2.35 -9.58 23.61
C GLU A 12 -1.89 -8.26 24.23
N GLN A 13 -0.69 -8.22 24.78
CA GLN A 13 -0.04 -7.01 25.32
C GLN A 13 0.57 -6.12 24.24
N LYS A 14 0.70 -6.59 22.96
CA LYS A 14 1.16 -5.73 21.86
C LYS A 14 0.25 -4.53 21.72
N GLN A 15 0.87 -3.34 21.63
CA GLN A 15 0.16 -2.07 21.52
C GLN A 15 0.19 -1.53 20.10
N SER A 16 -0.94 -1.00 19.65
CA SER A 16 -1.06 -0.24 18.41
C SER A 16 -2.23 0.75 18.50
N ARG A 17 -2.26 1.71 17.60
CA ARG A 17 -3.45 2.54 17.36
C ARG A 17 -4.37 1.93 16.31
N VAL A 18 -3.85 1.07 15.46
CA VAL A 18 -4.56 0.50 14.33
C VAL A 18 -4.49 -1.00 14.39
N PHE A 19 -5.64 -1.64 14.20
CA PHE A 19 -5.78 -3.08 14.16
C PHE A 19 -6.66 -3.50 12.98
N THR A 20 -6.44 -4.72 12.49
CA THR A 20 -7.24 -5.35 11.45
C THR A 20 -7.69 -6.73 11.88
N CYS A 21 -8.83 -7.17 11.35
CA CYS A 21 -9.31 -8.54 11.47
C CYS A 21 -10.10 -8.94 10.23
N GLU A 22 -10.26 -10.24 10.02
CA GLU A 22 -11.14 -10.83 9.03
C GLU A 22 -12.38 -11.40 9.73
N LEU A 23 -13.56 -11.14 9.15
CA LEU A 23 -14.84 -11.62 9.64
C LEU A 23 -15.56 -12.39 8.53
N TYR A 24 -16.07 -13.58 8.85
CA TYR A 24 -16.76 -14.44 7.91
C TYR A 24 -18.27 -14.37 8.14
N PRO A 25 -19.09 -13.98 7.12
CA PRO A 25 -20.53 -13.82 7.26
C PRO A 25 -21.25 -15.06 7.78
N ASP A 26 -20.75 -16.23 7.42
CA ASP A 26 -21.30 -17.54 7.82
C ASP A 26 -20.59 -18.15 9.04
N SER A 27 -19.86 -17.35 9.82
CA SER A 27 -19.22 -17.83 11.04
C SER A 27 -20.27 -18.29 12.07
N THR A 28 -20.04 -19.49 12.63
CA THR A 28 -20.81 -19.94 13.81
C THR A 28 -20.26 -19.39 15.12
N THR A 29 -19.11 -18.73 15.08
CA THR A 29 -18.41 -18.22 16.26
C THR A 29 -18.92 -16.85 16.68
N TYR A 30 -19.40 -16.03 15.71
CA TYR A 30 -19.87 -14.68 15.95
C TYR A 30 -20.87 -14.23 14.88
N ASP A 31 -21.76 -13.30 15.25
CA ASP A 31 -22.63 -12.59 14.33
C ASP A 31 -21.85 -11.42 13.68
N CYS A 32 -21.45 -11.60 12.43
CA CYS A 32 -20.65 -10.66 11.67
C CYS A 32 -21.38 -9.32 11.50
N GLU A 33 -22.67 -9.33 11.16
CA GLU A 33 -23.46 -8.10 10.97
C GLU A 33 -23.53 -7.27 12.26
N MET A 34 -23.76 -7.92 13.38
CA MET A 34 -23.74 -7.25 14.69
C MET A 34 -22.36 -6.63 14.98
N LEU A 35 -21.26 -7.35 14.68
CA LEU A 35 -19.90 -6.83 14.91
C LEU A 35 -19.61 -5.62 14.03
N LEU A 36 -20.00 -5.63 12.76
CA LEU A 36 -19.84 -4.48 11.86
C LEU A 36 -20.61 -3.25 12.36
N ARG A 37 -21.84 -3.44 12.85
CA ARG A 37 -22.64 -2.35 13.46
C ARG A 37 -21.97 -1.73 14.69
N ARG A 38 -21.13 -2.48 15.41
CA ARG A 38 -20.40 -1.98 16.59
C ARG A 38 -19.17 -1.14 16.26
N LEU A 39 -18.69 -1.14 15.03
CA LEU A 39 -17.47 -0.42 14.65
C LEU A 39 -17.57 1.06 14.97
N SER A 40 -18.68 1.71 14.64
CA SER A 40 -18.91 3.13 14.91
C SER A 40 -18.95 3.47 16.41
N TYR A 41 -19.23 2.50 17.28
CA TYR A 41 -19.28 2.71 18.72
C TYR A 41 -17.92 2.57 19.41
N TYR A 42 -17.07 1.64 18.92
CA TYR A 42 -15.83 1.29 19.61
C TYR A 42 -14.56 1.89 18.98
N TRP A 43 -14.64 2.39 17.75
CA TRP A 43 -13.49 2.88 17.00
C TRP A 43 -13.69 4.33 16.56
N ASP A 44 -12.65 5.15 16.69
CA ASP A 44 -12.70 6.56 16.28
C ASP A 44 -12.82 6.66 14.76
N LYS A 45 -12.09 5.79 14.04
CA LYS A 45 -12.24 5.56 12.60
C LYS A 45 -12.28 4.08 12.32
N TYR A 46 -13.04 3.70 11.30
CA TYR A 46 -13.11 2.32 10.83
C TYR A 46 -13.24 2.27 9.32
N TYR A 47 -12.80 1.14 8.75
CA TYR A 47 -12.94 0.81 7.34
C TYR A 47 -13.26 -0.67 7.25
N TYR A 48 -14.17 -1.04 6.37
CA TYR A 48 -14.40 -2.43 6.03
C TYR A 48 -14.93 -2.60 4.63
N ILE A 49 -14.71 -3.77 4.04
CA ILE A 49 -15.17 -4.16 2.72
C ILE A 49 -15.45 -5.66 2.72
N LEU A 50 -16.43 -6.09 1.93
CA LEU A 50 -16.69 -7.50 1.67
C LEU A 50 -15.84 -7.97 0.48
N HIS A 51 -14.98 -8.97 0.70
CA HIS A 51 -14.27 -9.68 -0.36
C HIS A 51 -15.07 -10.94 -0.72
N ASP A 52 -15.88 -10.86 -1.75
CA ASP A 52 -16.72 -11.93 -2.27
C ASP A 52 -16.34 -12.39 -3.68
N LYS A 53 -15.36 -11.71 -4.31
CA LYS A 53 -14.89 -11.97 -5.68
C LYS A 53 -13.45 -12.50 -5.72
N ASP A 54 -12.83 -12.70 -4.57
CA ASP A 54 -11.46 -13.18 -4.47
C ASP A 54 -11.36 -14.66 -4.89
N VAL A 55 -10.27 -14.99 -5.59
CA VAL A 55 -9.91 -16.35 -5.95
C VAL A 55 -8.57 -16.73 -5.34
N TYR A 56 -8.31 -18.04 -5.17
CA TYR A 56 -7.00 -18.54 -4.77
C TYR A 56 -5.98 -18.33 -5.89
N THR A 57 -4.83 -17.75 -5.55
CA THR A 57 -3.72 -17.45 -6.46
C THR A 57 -2.58 -18.44 -6.28
N GLU A 58 -1.61 -18.44 -7.20
CA GLU A 58 -0.35 -19.21 -7.04
C GLU A 58 0.39 -18.80 -5.75
N GLU A 59 0.40 -17.50 -5.41
CA GLU A 59 1.01 -17.01 -4.17
C GLU A 59 0.32 -17.60 -2.92
N ASP A 60 -1.02 -17.73 -2.93
CA ASP A 60 -1.76 -18.36 -1.83
C ASP A 60 -1.38 -19.86 -1.70
N TYR A 61 -1.22 -20.54 -2.84
CA TYR A 61 -0.83 -21.94 -2.90
C TYR A 61 0.59 -22.17 -2.34
N ASP A 62 1.57 -21.40 -2.81
CA ASP A 62 2.95 -21.48 -2.34
C ASP A 62 3.05 -21.17 -0.84
N LYS A 63 2.33 -20.16 -0.38
CA LYS A 63 2.26 -19.81 1.03
C LYS A 63 1.66 -20.97 1.85
N PHE A 64 0.57 -21.56 1.40
CA PHE A 64 -0.06 -22.69 2.08
C PHE A 64 0.90 -23.87 2.19
N LEU A 65 1.54 -24.28 1.08
CA LEU A 65 2.54 -25.35 1.09
C LEU A 65 3.72 -25.06 2.01
N SER A 66 4.20 -23.81 2.05
CA SER A 66 5.31 -23.43 2.93
C SER A 66 4.97 -23.57 4.41
N GLU A 67 3.72 -23.31 4.78
CA GLU A 67 3.23 -23.32 6.16
C GLU A 67 2.84 -24.74 6.61
N TYR A 68 2.05 -25.45 5.80
CA TYR A 68 1.40 -26.70 6.22
C TYR A 68 2.07 -27.97 5.71
N LYS A 69 2.90 -27.90 4.64
CA LYS A 69 3.64 -29.03 4.08
C LYS A 69 2.77 -30.17 3.50
N TYR A 70 1.51 -29.87 3.16
CA TYR A 70 0.60 -30.75 2.44
C TYR A 70 -0.25 -29.95 1.45
N GLU A 71 -0.84 -30.62 0.46
CA GLU A 71 -1.66 -29.99 -0.56
C GLU A 71 -2.94 -29.41 0.05
N PRO A 72 -3.39 -28.21 -0.38
CA PRO A 72 -4.66 -27.64 0.02
C PRO A 72 -5.84 -28.45 -0.57
N ASP A 73 -7.00 -28.32 0.05
CA ASP A 73 -8.27 -28.87 -0.44
C ASP A 73 -9.00 -27.97 -1.47
N TRP A 74 -8.34 -26.88 -1.87
CA TRP A 74 -8.80 -25.97 -2.91
C TRP A 74 -7.80 -25.89 -4.07
N VAL A 75 -8.25 -25.37 -5.23
CA VAL A 75 -7.44 -25.22 -6.43
C VAL A 75 -7.25 -23.74 -6.81
N ILE A 76 -6.15 -23.44 -7.52
CA ILE A 76 -5.89 -22.08 -8.05
C ILE A 76 -7.03 -21.67 -8.97
N GLY A 77 -7.54 -20.45 -8.80
CA GLY A 77 -8.70 -19.92 -9.52
C GLY A 77 -10.05 -20.24 -8.87
N GLN A 78 -10.11 -21.12 -7.87
CA GLN A 78 -11.33 -21.36 -7.09
C GLN A 78 -11.66 -20.11 -6.26
N GLN A 79 -12.96 -19.76 -6.20
CA GLN A 79 -13.43 -18.65 -5.38
C GLN A 79 -13.17 -18.88 -3.90
N LYS A 80 -12.62 -17.86 -3.23
CA LYS A 80 -12.46 -17.87 -1.77
C LYS A 80 -13.81 -17.69 -1.08
N LYS A 81 -13.87 -18.17 0.15
CA LYS A 81 -15.02 -17.93 1.01
C LYS A 81 -15.19 -16.42 1.24
N PRO A 82 -16.40 -15.87 1.03
CA PRO A 82 -16.64 -14.43 1.30
C PRO A 82 -16.24 -14.06 2.73
N HIS A 83 -15.55 -12.92 2.87
CA HIS A 83 -15.10 -12.44 4.17
C HIS A 83 -14.96 -10.91 4.15
N TYR A 84 -15.19 -10.32 5.33
CA TYR A 84 -14.93 -8.89 5.52
C TYR A 84 -13.50 -8.66 5.98
N HIS A 85 -12.79 -7.78 5.31
CA HIS A 85 -11.60 -7.13 5.87
C HIS A 85 -12.03 -5.90 6.66
N VAL A 86 -11.62 -5.84 7.92
CA VAL A 86 -12.02 -4.78 8.85
C VAL A 86 -10.79 -4.11 9.44
N ILE A 87 -10.77 -2.77 9.46
CA ILE A 87 -9.73 -1.97 10.10
C ILE A 87 -10.39 -1.06 11.13
N GLY A 88 -9.84 -1.05 12.36
CA GLY A 88 -10.24 -0.14 13.41
C GLY A 88 -9.07 0.74 13.84
N VAL A 89 -9.32 2.04 13.98
CA VAL A 89 -8.33 3.06 14.38
C VAL A 89 -8.76 3.71 15.69
N ASN A 90 -7.83 3.79 16.63
CA ASN A 90 -8.01 4.54 17.88
C ASN A 90 -7.14 5.81 17.91
N GLY A 91 -7.61 6.86 18.55
CA GLY A 91 -6.84 8.07 18.82
C GLY A 91 -5.60 7.81 19.70
N SER A 92 -5.67 6.83 20.61
CA SER A 92 -4.57 6.43 21.47
C SER A 92 -4.22 4.94 21.32
N PRO A 93 -2.96 4.54 21.55
CA PRO A 93 -2.58 3.13 21.51
C PRO A 93 -3.38 2.30 22.53
N CYS A 94 -3.79 1.11 22.13
CA CYS A 94 -4.37 0.11 23.04
C CYS A 94 -3.73 -1.26 22.85
N MET A 95 -3.93 -2.15 23.79
CA MET A 95 -3.46 -3.54 23.70
C MET A 95 -4.30 -4.32 22.69
N LEU A 96 -3.68 -5.28 22.00
CA LEU A 96 -4.35 -6.17 21.05
C LEU A 96 -5.54 -6.91 21.70
N GLY A 97 -5.41 -7.39 22.93
CA GLY A 97 -6.51 -8.02 23.65
C GLY A 97 -7.71 -7.10 23.89
N ARG A 98 -7.48 -5.79 24.06
CA ARG A 98 -8.56 -4.80 24.13
C ARG A 98 -9.17 -4.55 22.74
N ALA A 99 -8.35 -4.52 21.70
CA ALA A 99 -8.83 -4.40 20.33
C ALA A 99 -9.71 -5.61 19.94
N ALA A 100 -9.30 -6.83 20.30
CA ALA A 100 -10.10 -8.04 20.10
C ALA A 100 -11.47 -7.96 20.78
N LYS A 101 -11.53 -7.48 22.03
CA LYS A 101 -12.81 -7.23 22.72
C LYS A 101 -13.67 -6.18 22.01
N LYS A 102 -13.06 -5.13 21.43
CA LYS A 102 -13.78 -4.11 20.64
C LYS A 102 -14.37 -4.69 19.35
N PHE A 103 -13.62 -5.51 18.63
CA PHE A 103 -14.11 -6.22 17.45
C PHE A 103 -15.10 -7.33 17.84
N GLY A 104 -15.04 -7.86 19.06
CA GLY A 104 -15.88 -8.97 19.51
C GLY A 104 -15.45 -10.34 18.98
N VAL A 105 -14.15 -10.49 18.67
CA VAL A 105 -13.56 -11.72 18.15
C VAL A 105 -12.41 -12.20 19.03
N PRO A 106 -12.00 -13.48 18.93
CA PRO A 106 -10.80 -13.97 19.59
C PRO A 106 -9.54 -13.20 19.17
N SER A 107 -8.57 -13.07 20.08
CA SER A 107 -7.36 -12.29 19.85
C SER A 107 -6.46 -12.80 18.72
N ASN A 108 -6.55 -14.10 18.38
CA ASN A 108 -5.84 -14.69 17.24
C ASN A 108 -6.35 -14.23 15.88
N HIS A 109 -7.56 -13.68 15.79
CA HIS A 109 -8.12 -13.09 14.57
C HIS A 109 -7.71 -11.63 14.36
N VAL A 110 -7.09 -10.99 15.36
CA VAL A 110 -6.74 -9.57 15.33
C VAL A 110 -5.24 -9.38 15.14
N GLN A 111 -4.86 -8.45 14.28
CA GLN A 111 -3.47 -8.11 14.02
C GLN A 111 -3.24 -6.59 14.16
N PRO A 112 -2.13 -6.15 14.80
CA PRO A 112 -1.74 -4.76 14.82
C PRO A 112 -1.22 -4.36 13.44
N VAL A 113 -1.68 -3.22 12.94
CA VAL A 113 -1.28 -2.68 11.64
C VAL A 113 -0.01 -1.84 11.79
N GLN A 114 1.03 -2.15 11.01
CA GLN A 114 2.28 -1.40 10.99
C GLN A 114 2.29 -0.28 9.94
N LYS A 115 1.71 -0.53 8.77
CA LYS A 115 1.67 0.42 7.64
C LYS A 115 0.21 0.69 7.28
N PHE A 116 -0.40 1.61 8.01
CA PHE A 116 -1.83 1.93 7.89
C PHE A 116 -2.27 2.17 6.44
N LYS A 117 -1.56 3.04 5.71
CA LYS A 117 -1.88 3.34 4.33
C LYS A 117 -1.93 2.10 3.43
N ASN A 118 -0.91 1.24 3.54
CA ASN A 118 -0.86 0.02 2.73
C ASN A 118 -2.02 -0.94 3.07
N THR A 119 -2.41 -0.99 4.36
CA THR A 119 -3.53 -1.84 4.80
C THR A 119 -4.87 -1.31 4.28
N VAL A 120 -5.07 0.02 4.24
CA VAL A 120 -6.29 0.60 3.63
C VAL A 120 -6.30 0.36 2.12
N GLN A 121 -5.17 0.53 1.44
CA GLN A 121 -5.04 0.23 0.01
C GLN A 121 -5.25 -1.24 -0.33
N TYR A 122 -4.91 -2.14 0.60
CA TYR A 122 -5.15 -3.57 0.46
C TYR A 122 -6.64 -3.92 0.47
N LEU A 123 -7.50 -3.11 1.08
CA LEU A 123 -8.95 -3.34 1.05
C LEU A 123 -9.50 -3.44 -0.38
N ILE A 124 -8.94 -2.69 -1.32
CA ILE A 124 -9.32 -2.74 -2.73
C ILE A 124 -8.26 -3.41 -3.61
N HIS A 125 -7.26 -4.08 -3.01
CA HIS A 125 -6.12 -4.72 -3.67
C HIS A 125 -5.29 -3.77 -4.57
N LEU A 126 -5.32 -2.46 -4.32
CA LEU A 126 -4.69 -1.42 -5.15
C LEU A 126 -3.22 -1.72 -5.53
N ASN A 127 -2.49 -2.44 -4.66
CA ASN A 127 -1.10 -2.80 -4.86
C ASN A 127 -0.89 -4.27 -5.31
N ASN A 128 -1.96 -5.00 -5.61
CA ASN A 128 -1.93 -6.43 -5.96
C ASN A 128 -2.71 -6.66 -7.26
N PRO A 129 -2.13 -6.33 -8.43
CA PRO A 129 -2.84 -6.39 -9.71
C PRO A 129 -3.30 -7.81 -10.10
N ASN A 130 -2.71 -8.85 -9.51
CA ASN A 130 -3.10 -10.25 -9.73
C ASN A 130 -4.35 -10.68 -8.96
N LYS A 131 -4.88 -9.82 -8.09
CA LYS A 131 -6.14 -10.04 -7.36
C LYS A 131 -7.27 -9.24 -7.98
N TYR A 132 -8.51 -9.63 -7.67
CA TYR A 132 -9.67 -8.84 -8.06
C TYR A 132 -9.54 -7.42 -7.50
N GLN A 133 -9.73 -6.41 -8.34
CA GLN A 133 -9.68 -5.00 -7.94
C GLN A 133 -11.09 -4.55 -7.56
N TYR A 134 -11.27 -4.22 -6.30
CA TYR A 134 -12.52 -3.65 -5.78
C TYR A 134 -12.56 -2.14 -6.01
N GLU A 135 -13.75 -1.58 -6.10
CA GLU A 135 -13.92 -0.13 -6.26
C GLU A 135 -13.80 0.59 -4.90
N PRO A 136 -13.23 1.80 -4.86
CA PRO A 136 -13.11 2.60 -3.63
C PRO A 136 -14.45 2.81 -2.90
N GLU A 137 -15.55 2.88 -3.63
CA GLU A 137 -16.91 3.09 -3.15
C GLU A 137 -17.47 1.86 -2.40
N GLU A 138 -16.88 0.68 -2.59
CA GLU A 138 -17.23 -0.55 -1.86
C GLU A 138 -16.70 -0.53 -0.41
N ILE A 139 -15.74 0.39 -0.09
CA ILE A 139 -15.24 0.57 1.28
C ILE A 139 -16.27 1.36 2.10
N ILE A 140 -16.74 0.76 3.17
CA ILE A 140 -17.59 1.44 4.16
C ILE A 140 -16.70 2.00 5.27
N THR A 141 -16.80 3.32 5.51
CA THR A 141 -15.97 4.04 6.47
C THR A 141 -16.68 5.29 7.00
N ASN A 142 -16.23 5.77 8.16
CA ASN A 142 -16.55 7.10 8.69
C ASN A 142 -15.41 8.11 8.48
N ASP A 143 -14.37 7.77 7.73
CA ASP A 143 -13.22 8.64 7.49
C ASP A 143 -13.29 9.32 6.12
N GLU A 144 -13.58 10.61 6.11
CA GLU A 144 -13.62 11.45 4.90
C GLU A 144 -12.25 11.56 4.20
N SER A 145 -11.16 11.18 4.86
CA SER A 145 -9.82 11.21 4.25
C SER A 145 -9.51 10.02 3.33
N LEU A 146 -10.41 9.02 3.22
CA LEU A 146 -10.23 7.84 2.40
C LEU A 146 -9.79 8.16 0.95
N PRO A 147 -10.42 9.08 0.20
CA PRO A 147 -10.01 9.39 -1.17
C PRO A 147 -8.56 9.87 -1.25
N THR A 148 -8.11 10.64 -0.25
CA THR A 148 -6.72 11.12 -0.16
C THR A 148 -5.74 9.98 0.12
N ILE A 149 -6.13 8.99 0.94
CA ILE A 149 -5.31 7.81 1.26
C ILE A 149 -5.13 6.95 0.01
N LEU A 150 -6.16 6.76 -0.78
CA LEU A 150 -6.13 5.92 -1.98
C LEU A 150 -5.39 6.59 -3.14
N LYS A 151 -5.67 7.85 -3.44
CA LYS A 151 -5.08 8.60 -4.56
C LYS A 151 -3.57 8.82 -4.47
N ARG A 152 -3.00 8.97 -3.27
CA ARG A 152 -1.60 9.40 -3.09
C ARG A 152 -0.54 8.53 -3.76
N LYS A 153 -0.79 7.24 -4.01
CA LYS A 153 0.22 6.37 -4.62
C LYS A 153 0.21 6.50 -6.14
N GLN A 154 -0.95 6.38 -6.74
CA GLN A 154 -1.11 6.51 -8.19
C GLN A 154 -0.67 7.89 -8.68
N GLU A 155 -1.11 8.99 -8.03
CA GLU A 155 -0.64 10.34 -8.35
C GLU A 155 0.87 10.53 -8.18
N ALA A 156 1.51 9.86 -7.22
CA ALA A 156 2.96 9.95 -7.04
C ALA A 156 3.72 9.18 -8.12
N GLU A 157 3.23 8.03 -8.55
CA GLU A 157 3.80 7.26 -9.66
C GLU A 157 3.65 8.02 -10.99
N GLU A 158 2.48 8.56 -11.29
CA GLU A 158 2.23 9.41 -12.46
C GLU A 158 3.15 10.66 -12.47
N LYS A 159 3.33 11.31 -11.31
CA LYS A 159 4.22 12.47 -11.18
C LYS A 159 5.69 12.10 -11.34
N ALA A 160 6.10 10.94 -10.83
CA ALA A 160 7.46 10.42 -11.04
C ALA A 160 7.69 10.09 -12.52
N ASP A 161 6.74 9.43 -13.17
CA ASP A 161 6.79 9.11 -14.60
C ASP A 161 6.86 10.37 -15.46
N MET A 162 6.11 11.42 -15.14
CA MET A 162 6.21 12.72 -15.84
C MET A 162 7.61 13.32 -15.74
N LEU A 163 8.26 13.27 -14.57
CA LEU A 163 9.63 13.75 -14.41
C LEU A 163 10.64 12.90 -15.18
N LEU A 164 10.50 11.59 -15.15
CA LEU A 164 11.35 10.65 -15.90
C LEU A 164 11.19 10.84 -17.40
N GLN A 165 9.97 10.91 -17.91
CA GLN A 165 9.70 11.17 -19.33
C GLN A 165 10.29 12.50 -19.76
N PHE A 166 10.16 13.57 -18.96
CA PHE A 166 10.77 14.84 -19.29
C PHE A 166 12.31 14.76 -19.36
N ILE A 167 12.97 14.05 -18.42
CA ILE A 167 14.42 13.83 -18.47
C ILE A 167 14.82 13.07 -19.73
N LEU A 168 14.07 12.02 -20.09
CA LEU A 168 14.41 11.14 -21.21
C LEU A 168 14.16 11.79 -22.59
N THR A 169 13.11 12.61 -22.72
CA THR A 169 12.66 13.12 -24.01
C THR A 169 13.09 14.55 -24.32
N SER A 170 13.55 15.33 -23.34
CA SER A 170 14.03 16.72 -23.53
C SER A 170 15.55 16.80 -23.43
N ASP A 171 16.13 17.93 -23.81
CA ASP A 171 17.59 18.19 -23.70
C ASP A 171 18.03 18.64 -22.30
N VAL A 172 17.17 18.50 -21.29
CA VAL A 172 17.48 18.88 -19.92
C VAL A 172 18.69 18.10 -19.39
N CYS A 173 19.69 18.84 -18.87
CA CYS A 173 20.92 18.27 -18.31
C CYS A 173 21.25 18.83 -16.91
N SER A 174 20.38 19.67 -16.34
CA SER A 174 20.63 20.24 -15.02
C SER A 174 19.42 20.10 -14.10
N ILE A 175 19.71 19.96 -12.80
CA ILE A 175 18.67 19.93 -11.76
C ILE A 175 17.88 21.24 -11.71
N THR A 176 18.51 22.37 -12.08
CA THR A 176 17.85 23.69 -12.11
C THR A 176 16.76 23.74 -13.19
N GLU A 177 17.02 23.20 -14.38
CA GLU A 177 16.02 23.13 -15.46
C GLU A 177 14.89 22.18 -15.10
N LEU A 178 15.23 21.02 -14.54
CA LEU A 178 14.24 20.06 -14.05
C LEU A 178 13.38 20.67 -12.94
N SER A 179 13.96 21.47 -12.06
CA SER A 179 13.24 22.19 -11.00
C SER A 179 12.23 23.21 -11.56
N LYS A 180 12.62 23.97 -12.59
CA LYS A 180 11.69 24.88 -13.29
C LYS A 180 10.51 24.13 -13.89
N TYR A 181 10.77 23.00 -14.55
CA TYR A 181 9.73 22.14 -15.08
C TYR A 181 8.81 21.61 -13.98
N ALA A 182 9.39 21.08 -12.89
CA ALA A 182 8.66 20.53 -11.76
C ALA A 182 7.74 21.56 -11.08
N ILE A 183 8.22 22.79 -10.89
CA ILE A 183 7.42 23.89 -10.32
C ILE A 183 6.25 24.23 -11.24
N LYS A 184 6.51 24.40 -12.55
CA LYS A 184 5.49 24.73 -13.54
C LYS A 184 4.37 23.70 -13.63
N ASN A 185 4.71 22.43 -13.42
CA ASN A 185 3.78 21.29 -13.57
C ASN A 185 3.30 20.70 -12.22
N HIS A 186 3.49 21.42 -11.11
CA HIS A 186 3.09 20.98 -9.75
C HIS A 186 3.71 19.64 -9.30
N LEU A 187 4.95 19.36 -9.75
CA LEU A 187 5.72 18.14 -9.46
C LEU A 187 6.81 18.35 -8.41
N TRP A 188 6.86 19.53 -7.77
CA TRP A 188 7.95 19.90 -6.86
C TRP A 188 8.15 18.93 -5.69
N ASP A 189 7.08 18.47 -5.07
CA ASP A 189 7.16 17.53 -3.94
C ASP A 189 7.71 16.18 -4.38
N GLU A 190 7.42 15.73 -5.60
CA GLU A 190 7.96 14.49 -6.16
C GLU A 190 9.44 14.64 -6.48
N LEU A 191 9.84 15.73 -7.14
CA LEU A 191 11.24 16.03 -7.41
C LEU A 191 12.05 16.07 -6.11
N ARG A 192 11.56 16.72 -5.06
CA ARG A 192 12.23 16.79 -3.77
C ARG A 192 12.40 15.43 -3.11
N ARG A 193 11.40 14.54 -3.19
CA ARG A 193 11.47 13.17 -2.64
C ARG A 193 12.47 12.28 -3.36
N GLY A 194 12.54 12.39 -4.69
CA GLY A 194 13.41 11.59 -5.55
C GLY A 194 14.69 12.31 -6.01
N GLN A 195 15.08 13.44 -5.42
CA GLN A 195 16.13 14.32 -5.90
C GLN A 195 17.45 13.59 -6.22
N HIS A 196 17.87 12.65 -5.39
CA HIS A 196 19.09 11.87 -5.59
C HIS A 196 19.03 11.00 -6.86
N ILE A 197 17.88 10.41 -7.18
CA ILE A 197 17.66 9.58 -8.38
C ILE A 197 17.71 10.47 -9.62
N TYR A 198 16.95 11.56 -9.63
CA TYR A 198 16.88 12.47 -10.77
C TYR A 198 18.23 13.15 -11.04
N THR A 199 18.98 13.51 -9.99
CA THR A 199 20.34 14.07 -10.14
C THR A 199 21.30 13.04 -10.75
N ALA A 200 21.23 11.78 -10.37
CA ALA A 200 22.06 10.72 -10.95
C ALA A 200 21.77 10.54 -12.45
N LEU A 201 20.48 10.49 -12.84
CA LEU A 201 20.06 10.38 -14.24
C LEU A 201 20.52 11.58 -15.09
N LEU A 202 20.42 12.79 -14.58
CA LEU A 202 20.89 13.99 -15.27
C LEU A 202 22.41 14.00 -15.45
N ASN A 203 23.18 13.53 -14.47
CA ASN A 203 24.63 13.39 -14.56
C ASN A 203 25.03 12.35 -15.61
N GLU A 204 24.36 11.21 -15.64
CA GLU A 204 24.59 10.16 -16.66
C GLU A 204 24.30 10.70 -18.06
N LYS A 205 23.18 11.38 -18.24
CA LYS A 205 22.80 11.99 -19.52
C LYS A 205 23.82 13.01 -19.99
N ARG A 206 24.31 13.88 -19.10
CA ARG A 206 25.37 14.88 -19.42
C ARG A 206 26.65 14.18 -19.85
N PHE A 207 27.10 13.18 -19.13
CA PHE A 207 28.30 12.41 -19.46
C PHE A 207 28.20 11.76 -20.85
N ASN A 208 27.05 11.18 -21.19
CA ASN A 208 26.82 10.58 -22.49
C ASN A 208 26.82 11.61 -23.63
N ASN A 209 26.27 12.81 -23.40
CA ASN A 209 26.30 13.91 -24.39
C ASN A 209 27.72 14.46 -24.62
N GLU A 210 28.50 14.63 -23.56
CA GLU A 210 29.89 15.07 -23.67
C GLU A 210 30.77 14.04 -24.41
N SER A 211 30.56 12.74 -24.12
CA SER A 211 31.26 11.64 -24.80
C SER A 211 30.94 11.58 -26.29
N ASN A 212 29.67 11.79 -26.67
CA ASN A 212 29.25 11.82 -28.07
C ASN A 212 29.81 13.07 -28.80
N THR A 213 29.87 14.23 -28.14
CA THR A 213 30.45 15.43 -28.71
C THR A 213 31.96 15.25 -28.96
N CYS A 214 32.69 14.63 -28.05
CA CYS A 214 34.11 14.31 -28.24
C CYS A 214 34.34 13.34 -29.38
N ARG A 215 33.51 12.30 -29.54
CA ARG A 215 33.57 11.34 -30.64
C ARG A 215 33.33 11.99 -32.00
N ASN A 216 32.33 12.86 -32.09
CA ASN A 216 32.01 13.55 -33.34
C ASN A 216 33.13 14.52 -33.76
N LYS A 217 33.71 15.27 -32.82
CA LYS A 217 34.86 16.13 -33.08
C LYS A 217 36.10 15.33 -33.55
N ALA A 218 36.36 14.16 -32.97
CA ALA A 218 37.43 13.29 -33.42
C ALA A 218 37.22 12.78 -34.86
N HIS A 219 35.97 12.46 -35.24
CA HIS A 219 35.60 12.04 -36.59
C HIS A 219 35.77 13.17 -37.63
N GLU A 220 35.37 14.40 -37.27
CA GLU A 220 35.58 15.59 -38.15
C GLU A 220 37.08 15.83 -38.42
N ILE A 221 37.91 15.78 -37.40
CA ILE A 221 39.39 16.00 -37.54
C ILE A 221 40.04 14.91 -38.43
N TYR A 222 39.53 13.65 -38.37
CA TYR A 222 40.05 12.56 -39.22
C TYR A 222 39.52 12.61 -40.67
N SER A 223 38.35 13.26 -40.91
CA SER A 223 37.79 13.38 -42.28
C SER A 223 38.30 14.58 -43.06
N GLU A 224 38.81 15.62 -42.40
CA GLU A 224 39.41 16.81 -43.05
C GLU A 224 40.92 16.62 -43.37
N GLY A 225 41.50 15.50 -42.99
CA GLY A 225 42.93 15.19 -43.19
C GLY A 225 43.26 14.22 -44.36
N GLN A 226 42.27 13.95 -45.24
CA GLN A 226 42.42 13.21 -46.48
C GLN A 226 42.14 14.12 -47.68
#